data_815714cf4175cc8dd773a2bb6b1b860c
#
_entry.id   815714cf4175cc8dd773a2bb6b1b860c
#
_cell.length_a   1.000
_cell.length_b   1.000
_cell.length_c   1.000
_cell.angle_alpha   90.00
_cell.angle_beta   90.00
_cell.angle_gamma   90.00
#
_symmetry.space_group_name_H-M   'P 1'
#
loop_
_entity.id
_entity.type
_entity.pdbx_description
1 polymer ?
#
loop_
_entity_poly.entity_id
_entity_poly.type
_entity_poly.pdbx_seq_one_letter_code
_entity_poly.pdbx_strand_id
1 'polypeptide(L)'
;MSTKRFLGYDSDEEGHLIVNRQQAKIVVRLYEEFLSGKTVDYIARIFKAEKIRNWDGKYNWHASTLDSMLRNENYMGETILQKSYTADFLSKRRVVNDGDLPKYHIKKDHEPIIDIETWEAVRAELDRRAQYCTEHFTNAYSQKTETNPFYAKIICGNFGSTYSRVKYTMRAGTAITKWRCGSCNKTNGHKICSNRYVTDETFKKLFVMSWNEIVEKQTNYQESWQDNIKGDDVLLRYKTKLVMKQAAAGPIKEFDPELMMAVMDHITVYEDGRLQIRFYDETEFEVATE
;
A
#
# COMPACT_ATOMS: atom_id res chain seq x y z
N MET A 1 22.43 -6.43 -21.15
CA MET A 1 22.02 -6.40 -19.71
C MET A 1 22.09 -7.81 -19.15
N SER A 2 22.52 -8.03 -17.90
CA SER A 2 22.50 -9.40 -17.34
C SER A 2 21.10 -9.72 -16.87
N THR A 3 20.41 -10.63 -17.54
CA THR A 3 19.04 -11.09 -17.22
C THR A 3 18.98 -12.15 -16.12
N LYS A 4 20.14 -12.59 -15.60
CA LYS A 4 20.25 -13.69 -14.60
C LYS A 4 19.43 -13.47 -13.31
N ARG A 5 18.95 -12.24 -13.05
CA ARG A 5 18.11 -11.91 -11.88
C ARG A 5 16.97 -10.96 -12.23
N PHE A 6 16.46 -11.07 -13.45
CA PHE A 6 15.38 -10.22 -13.91
C PHE A 6 14.14 -11.09 -14.16
N LEU A 7 13.32 -11.23 -13.14
CA LEU A 7 12.09 -12.03 -13.21
C LEU A 7 11.11 -11.42 -14.22
N GLY A 8 10.50 -12.25 -15.02
CA GLY A 8 9.51 -11.85 -16.01
C GLY A 8 10.06 -11.74 -17.45
N TYR A 9 11.38 -11.67 -17.59
CA TYR A 9 12.02 -11.60 -18.90
C TYR A 9 13.14 -12.62 -19.06
N ASP A 10 13.23 -13.18 -20.26
CA ASP A 10 14.38 -13.92 -20.77
C ASP A 10 15.14 -13.02 -21.75
N SER A 11 16.33 -13.40 -22.19
CA SER A 11 17.08 -12.75 -23.28
C SER A 11 17.13 -13.63 -24.50
N ASP A 12 16.98 -13.02 -25.68
CA ASP A 12 17.32 -13.69 -26.96
C ASP A 12 18.84 -13.73 -27.18
N GLU A 13 19.25 -14.28 -28.33
CA GLU A 13 20.65 -14.39 -28.75
C GLU A 13 21.32 -13.02 -28.98
N GLU A 14 20.53 -11.99 -29.30
CA GLU A 14 20.98 -10.60 -29.52
C GLU A 14 20.98 -9.77 -28.21
N GLY A 15 20.43 -10.31 -27.12
CA GLY A 15 20.37 -9.68 -25.81
C GLY A 15 19.13 -8.81 -25.57
N HIS A 16 18.12 -8.88 -26.44
CA HIS A 16 16.84 -8.21 -26.23
C HIS A 16 16.00 -8.95 -25.18
N LEU A 17 15.15 -8.21 -24.48
CA LEU A 17 14.25 -8.75 -23.48
C LEU A 17 13.00 -9.36 -24.13
N ILE A 18 12.74 -10.64 -23.81
CA ILE A 18 11.55 -11.38 -24.25
C ILE A 18 10.72 -11.74 -23.02
N VAL A 19 9.41 -11.49 -23.05
CA VAL A 19 8.51 -11.79 -21.95
C VAL A 19 8.44 -13.30 -21.66
N ASN A 20 8.86 -13.69 -20.45
CA ASN A 20 8.60 -15.03 -19.92
C ASN A 20 7.20 -15.06 -19.31
N ARG A 21 6.22 -15.61 -20.02
CA ARG A 21 4.79 -15.56 -19.67
C ARG A 21 4.47 -16.22 -18.32
N GLN A 22 5.27 -17.18 -17.84
CA GLN A 22 5.05 -17.80 -16.52
C GLN A 22 5.52 -16.88 -15.40
N GLN A 23 6.71 -16.30 -15.56
CA GLN A 23 7.26 -15.37 -14.58
C GLN A 23 6.52 -14.02 -14.61
N ALA A 24 6.06 -13.57 -15.76
CA ALA A 24 5.28 -12.33 -15.92
C ALA A 24 4.02 -12.33 -15.03
N LYS A 25 3.36 -13.47 -14.85
CA LYS A 25 2.20 -13.59 -13.94
C LYS A 25 2.56 -13.26 -12.48
N ILE A 26 3.78 -13.57 -12.05
CA ILE A 26 4.24 -13.25 -10.70
C ILE A 26 4.47 -11.74 -10.57
N VAL A 27 5.00 -11.12 -11.62
CA VAL A 27 5.21 -9.66 -11.65
C VAL A 27 3.86 -8.92 -11.62
N VAL A 28 2.91 -9.30 -12.48
CA VAL A 28 1.56 -8.72 -12.49
C VAL A 28 0.92 -8.84 -11.10
N ARG A 29 0.96 -10.04 -10.51
CA ARG A 29 0.43 -10.27 -9.17
C ARG A 29 1.10 -9.39 -8.11
N LEU A 30 2.40 -9.16 -8.17
CA LEU A 30 3.09 -8.26 -7.24
C LEU A 30 2.50 -6.84 -7.28
N TYR A 31 2.26 -6.32 -8.48
CA TYR A 31 1.69 -4.98 -8.68
C TYR A 31 0.25 -4.90 -8.18
N GLU A 32 -0.58 -5.89 -8.49
CA GLU A 32 -1.97 -5.98 -8.03
C GLU A 32 -2.07 -6.08 -6.50
N GLU A 33 -1.29 -6.97 -5.87
CA GLU A 33 -1.24 -7.14 -4.43
C GLU A 33 -0.76 -5.86 -3.71
N PHE A 34 0.21 -5.15 -4.29
CA PHE A 34 0.68 -3.89 -3.74
C PHE A 34 -0.38 -2.79 -3.84
N LEU A 35 -1.03 -2.63 -4.98
CA LEU A 35 -2.11 -1.65 -5.17
C LEU A 35 -3.39 -2.00 -4.39
N SER A 36 -3.60 -3.28 -4.03
CA SER A 36 -4.64 -3.69 -3.08
C SER A 36 -4.32 -3.40 -1.61
N GLY A 37 -3.26 -2.62 -1.33
CA GLY A 37 -2.95 -2.12 0.00
C GLY A 37 -1.93 -2.94 0.79
N LYS A 38 -1.49 -4.10 0.29
CA LYS A 38 -0.49 -4.95 0.97
C LYS A 38 0.90 -4.31 0.96
N THR A 39 1.70 -4.59 1.98
CA THR A 39 3.11 -4.19 2.01
C THR A 39 3.99 -5.23 1.33
N VAL A 40 5.17 -4.80 0.86
CA VAL A 40 6.15 -5.71 0.26
C VAL A 40 6.57 -6.83 1.20
N ASP A 41 6.64 -6.58 2.53
CA ASP A 41 6.89 -7.60 3.54
C ASP A 41 5.78 -8.64 3.63
N TYR A 42 4.52 -8.19 3.52
CA TYR A 42 3.37 -9.08 3.54
C TYR A 42 3.30 -9.90 2.26
N ILE A 43 3.52 -9.31 1.11
CA ILE A 43 3.57 -10.00 -0.19
C ILE A 43 4.71 -11.04 -0.20
N ALA A 44 5.89 -10.70 0.33
CA ALA A 44 7.00 -11.65 0.44
C ALA A 44 6.63 -12.89 1.28
N ARG A 45 5.84 -12.71 2.36
CA ARG A 45 5.33 -13.82 3.17
C ARG A 45 4.30 -14.67 2.43
N ILE A 46 3.38 -14.04 1.70
CA ILE A 46 2.39 -14.73 0.85
C ILE A 46 3.11 -15.57 -0.20
N PHE A 47 4.05 -15.00 -0.95
CA PHE A 47 4.79 -15.70 -2.00
C PHE A 47 5.58 -16.88 -1.44
N LYS A 48 6.17 -16.72 -0.25
CA LYS A 48 6.86 -17.82 0.45
C LYS A 48 5.90 -18.93 0.90
N ALA A 49 4.76 -18.57 1.49
CA ALA A 49 3.75 -19.52 1.96
C ALA A 49 3.14 -20.34 0.81
N GLU A 50 2.90 -19.70 -0.32
CA GLU A 50 2.36 -20.34 -1.53
C GLU A 50 3.44 -21.03 -2.37
N LYS A 51 4.70 -21.06 -1.93
CA LYS A 51 5.81 -21.68 -2.63
C LYS A 51 6.00 -21.13 -4.06
N ILE A 52 5.85 -19.82 -4.24
CA ILE A 52 6.15 -19.15 -5.50
C ILE A 52 7.67 -19.06 -5.65
N ARG A 53 8.20 -19.50 -6.79
CA ARG A 53 9.64 -19.50 -7.06
C ARG A 53 10.10 -18.12 -7.53
N ASN A 54 11.23 -17.65 -7.00
CA ASN A 54 11.94 -16.49 -7.51
C ASN A 54 12.84 -16.87 -8.72
N TRP A 55 13.60 -15.91 -9.24
CA TRP A 55 14.53 -16.12 -10.38
C TRP A 55 15.60 -17.21 -10.13
N ASP A 56 15.96 -17.49 -8.88
CA ASP A 56 16.91 -18.57 -8.51
C ASP A 56 16.20 -19.91 -8.28
N GLY A 57 14.90 -20.02 -8.56
CA GLY A 57 14.08 -21.21 -8.30
C GLY A 57 13.77 -21.46 -6.83
N LYS A 58 14.10 -20.52 -5.93
CA LYS A 58 13.90 -20.62 -4.48
C LYS A 58 12.59 -19.96 -4.06
N TYR A 59 12.09 -20.33 -2.88
CA TYR A 59 10.86 -19.74 -2.29
C TYR A 59 11.15 -18.57 -1.34
N ASN A 60 12.41 -18.13 -1.27
CA ASN A 60 12.78 -17.04 -0.38
C ASN A 60 12.66 -15.70 -1.11
N TRP A 61 11.74 -14.86 -0.63
CA TRP A 61 11.50 -13.52 -1.14
C TRP A 61 11.91 -12.48 -0.10
N HIS A 62 12.61 -11.45 -0.54
CA HIS A 62 13.02 -10.32 0.30
C HIS A 62 12.19 -9.09 -0.08
N ALA A 63 11.70 -8.37 0.93
CA ALA A 63 10.93 -7.14 0.73
C ALA A 63 11.67 -6.10 -0.13
N SER A 64 12.99 -5.96 0.08
CA SER A 64 13.83 -5.05 -0.72
C SER A 64 13.88 -5.41 -2.20
N THR A 65 13.79 -6.70 -2.52
CA THR A 65 13.73 -7.15 -3.91
C THR A 65 12.39 -6.79 -4.55
N LEU A 66 11.29 -7.05 -3.84
CA LEU A 66 9.95 -6.70 -4.31
C LEU A 66 9.79 -5.18 -4.47
N ASP A 67 10.34 -4.38 -3.54
CA ASP A 67 10.37 -2.92 -3.68
C ASP A 67 11.15 -2.47 -4.92
N SER A 68 12.32 -3.09 -5.18
CA SER A 68 13.10 -2.82 -6.38
C SER A 68 12.37 -3.19 -7.67
N MET A 69 11.59 -4.29 -7.65
CA MET A 69 10.75 -4.70 -8.78
C MET A 69 9.64 -3.69 -9.04
N LEU A 70 8.93 -3.22 -8.01
CA LEU A 70 7.88 -2.20 -8.14
C LEU A 70 8.38 -0.87 -8.72
N ARG A 71 9.68 -0.57 -8.56
CA ARG A 71 10.31 0.68 -9.04
C ARG A 71 10.96 0.54 -10.42
N ASN A 72 10.98 -0.66 -10.97
CA ASN A 72 11.73 -0.92 -12.19
C ASN A 72 10.91 -0.59 -13.44
N GLU A 73 11.34 0.44 -14.19
CA GLU A 73 10.70 0.90 -15.41
C GLU A 73 10.72 -0.12 -16.55
N ASN A 74 11.62 -1.09 -16.51
CA ASN A 74 11.65 -2.12 -17.53
C ASN A 74 10.34 -2.94 -17.58
N TYR A 75 9.59 -3.01 -16.47
CA TYR A 75 8.31 -3.71 -16.49
C TYR A 75 7.22 -3.01 -17.30
N MET A 76 7.35 -1.69 -17.54
CA MET A 76 6.47 -0.95 -18.45
C MET A 76 7.01 -0.85 -19.87
N GLY A 77 8.09 -1.62 -20.22
CA GLY A 77 8.66 -1.67 -21.55
C GLY A 77 9.61 -0.52 -21.88
N GLU A 78 10.13 0.18 -20.89
CA GLU A 78 11.07 1.29 -21.06
C GLU A 78 12.41 0.96 -20.39
N THR A 79 13.51 1.51 -20.93
CA THR A 79 14.85 1.31 -20.35
C THR A 79 15.51 2.65 -20.08
N ILE A 80 16.00 2.84 -18.84
CA ILE A 80 16.85 3.97 -18.49
C ILE A 80 18.28 3.49 -18.32
N LEU A 81 19.16 3.97 -19.19
CA LEU A 81 20.60 3.70 -19.15
C LEU A 81 21.34 4.74 -18.30
N GLN A 82 22.52 4.37 -17.81
CA GLN A 82 23.39 5.22 -17.00
C GLN A 82 22.77 5.69 -15.68
N LYS A 83 21.92 4.88 -15.04
CA LYS A 83 21.42 5.12 -13.68
C LYS A 83 22.54 5.19 -12.63
N SER A 84 23.68 4.57 -12.90
CA SER A 84 24.85 4.59 -12.05
C SER A 84 26.12 4.50 -12.90
N TYR A 85 27.20 5.05 -12.39
CA TYR A 85 28.51 5.03 -13.04
C TYR A 85 29.62 4.69 -12.05
N THR A 86 30.79 4.32 -12.55
CA THR A 86 31.97 4.09 -11.73
C THR A 86 32.69 5.42 -11.54
N ALA A 87 32.63 5.97 -10.33
CA ALA A 87 33.21 7.28 -10.03
C ALA A 87 34.75 7.27 -9.99
N ASP A 88 35.32 6.12 -9.66
CA ASP A 88 36.78 5.97 -9.57
C ASP A 88 37.19 4.59 -10.11
N PHE A 89 38.08 4.59 -11.06
CA PHE A 89 38.58 3.39 -11.74
C PHE A 89 39.38 2.46 -10.80
N LEU A 90 40.08 3.01 -9.83
CA LEU A 90 40.92 2.21 -8.91
C LEU A 90 40.07 1.50 -7.86
N SER A 91 39.16 2.23 -7.22
CA SER A 91 38.29 1.68 -6.19
C SER A 91 37.07 0.90 -6.75
N LYS A 92 36.79 1.06 -8.05
CA LYS A 92 35.58 0.53 -8.73
C LYS A 92 34.26 0.90 -8.04
N ARG A 93 34.27 2.01 -7.29
CA ARG A 93 33.11 2.50 -6.55
C ARG A 93 32.03 2.94 -7.53
N ARG A 94 30.88 2.26 -7.47
CA ARG A 94 29.67 2.66 -8.20
C ARG A 94 28.92 3.74 -7.42
N VAL A 95 28.52 4.79 -8.11
CA VAL A 95 27.73 5.91 -7.58
C VAL A 95 26.46 6.02 -8.41
N VAL A 96 25.36 6.35 -7.75
CA VAL A 96 24.08 6.65 -8.43
C VAL A 96 24.32 7.93 -9.25
N ASN A 97 23.90 7.92 -10.51
CA ASN A 97 23.95 9.09 -11.36
C ASN A 97 22.78 10.03 -11.01
N ASP A 98 23.07 11.09 -10.28
CA ASP A 98 22.08 12.09 -9.88
C ASP A 98 22.17 13.39 -10.71
N GLY A 99 22.58 13.22 -11.97
CA GLY A 99 22.72 14.31 -12.93
C GLY A 99 24.17 14.58 -13.37
N ASP A 100 25.15 13.88 -12.82
CA ASP A 100 26.57 14.04 -13.18
C ASP A 100 26.87 13.62 -14.62
N LEU A 101 26.14 12.61 -15.13
CA LEU A 101 26.27 12.11 -16.48
C LEU A 101 24.90 12.07 -17.19
N PRO A 102 24.85 12.19 -18.52
CA PRO A 102 23.62 12.04 -19.28
C PRO A 102 22.96 10.68 -19.00
N LYS A 103 21.64 10.68 -18.74
CA LYS A 103 20.81 9.47 -18.69
C LYS A 103 20.11 9.33 -20.04
N TYR A 104 20.04 8.12 -20.55
CA TYR A 104 19.33 7.82 -21.80
C TYR A 104 18.06 7.06 -21.47
N HIS A 105 16.92 7.63 -21.83
CA HIS A 105 15.61 7.03 -21.66
C HIS A 105 15.13 6.50 -23.02
N ILE A 106 15.03 5.18 -23.12
CA ILE A 106 14.57 4.49 -24.34
C ILE A 106 13.14 4.05 -24.08
N LYS A 107 12.20 4.66 -24.81
CA LYS A 107 10.79 4.32 -24.75
C LYS A 107 10.47 3.18 -25.71
N LYS A 108 9.57 2.28 -25.28
CA LYS A 108 9.14 1.11 -26.08
C LYS A 108 10.32 0.23 -26.53
N ASP A 109 11.25 -0.02 -25.60
CA ASP A 109 12.45 -0.80 -25.84
C ASP A 109 12.12 -2.30 -26.02
N HIS A 110 11.10 -2.78 -25.31
CA HIS A 110 10.66 -4.18 -25.32
C HIS A 110 9.17 -4.30 -24.95
N GLU A 111 8.61 -5.52 -25.07
CA GLU A 111 7.22 -5.80 -24.72
C GLU A 111 6.99 -5.57 -23.20
N PRO A 112 6.03 -4.72 -22.78
CA PRO A 112 5.74 -4.47 -21.37
C PRO A 112 5.01 -5.65 -20.73
N ILE A 113 5.33 -5.94 -19.45
CA ILE A 113 4.58 -6.85 -18.59
C ILE A 113 3.46 -6.09 -17.86
N ILE A 114 3.72 -4.85 -17.49
CA ILE A 114 2.82 -3.96 -16.77
C ILE A 114 2.49 -2.78 -17.69
N ASP A 115 1.22 -2.42 -17.79
CA ASP A 115 0.83 -1.22 -18.51
C ASP A 115 1.29 0.06 -17.78
N ILE A 116 1.41 1.15 -18.53
CA ILE A 116 1.93 2.42 -18.03
C ILE A 116 1.06 2.96 -16.89
N GLU A 117 -0.28 2.88 -17.00
CA GLU A 117 -1.21 3.38 -15.96
C GLU A 117 -0.99 2.64 -14.64
N THR A 118 -0.88 1.32 -14.68
CA THR A 118 -0.62 0.49 -13.47
C THR A 118 0.76 0.79 -12.88
N TRP A 119 1.79 0.97 -13.71
CA TRP A 119 3.13 1.31 -13.23
C TRP A 119 3.16 2.70 -12.55
N GLU A 120 2.54 3.70 -13.17
CA GLU A 120 2.44 5.05 -12.61
C GLU A 120 1.61 5.06 -11.30
N ALA A 121 0.51 4.30 -11.24
CA ALA A 121 -0.27 4.15 -10.02
C ALA A 121 0.56 3.54 -8.87
N VAL A 122 1.42 2.55 -9.14
CA VAL A 122 2.34 1.99 -8.14
C VAL A 122 3.36 3.04 -7.69
N ARG A 123 3.91 3.85 -8.60
CA ARG A 123 4.84 4.94 -8.24
C ARG A 123 4.16 5.96 -7.33
N ALA A 124 2.98 6.42 -7.71
CA ALA A 124 2.19 7.34 -6.90
C ALA A 124 1.83 6.77 -5.52
N GLU A 125 1.48 5.47 -5.44
CA GLU A 125 1.19 4.79 -4.17
C GLU A 125 2.44 4.66 -3.27
N LEU A 126 3.62 4.42 -3.84
CA LEU A 126 4.88 4.42 -3.08
C LEU A 126 5.15 5.79 -2.45
N ASP A 127 4.97 6.87 -3.22
CA ASP A 127 5.19 8.24 -2.76
C ASP A 127 4.12 8.64 -1.74
N ARG A 128 2.85 8.31 -1.97
CA ARG A 128 1.74 8.52 -1.03
C ARG A 128 2.01 7.83 0.32
N ARG A 129 2.46 6.57 0.31
CA ARG A 129 2.80 5.85 1.56
C ARG A 129 3.96 6.48 2.31
N ALA A 130 4.98 6.97 1.60
CA ALA A 130 6.11 7.65 2.22
C ALA A 130 5.67 8.97 2.87
N GLN A 131 4.86 9.76 2.15
CA GLN A 131 4.28 10.99 2.66
C GLN A 131 3.39 10.74 3.88
N TYR A 132 2.48 9.77 3.79
CA TYR A 132 1.61 9.36 4.89
C TYR A 132 2.39 9.01 6.16
N CYS A 133 3.49 8.25 6.02
CA CYS A 133 4.33 7.90 7.17
C CYS A 133 4.95 9.15 7.83
N THR A 134 5.33 10.14 7.04
CA THR A 134 5.89 11.40 7.54
C THR A 134 4.84 12.24 8.24
N GLU A 135 3.66 12.41 7.64
CA GLU A 135 2.56 13.23 8.16
C GLU A 135 1.97 12.67 9.46
N HIS A 136 1.90 11.34 9.57
CA HIS A 136 1.28 10.67 10.70
C HIS A 136 2.25 10.07 11.71
N PHE A 137 3.53 10.43 11.62
CA PHE A 137 4.58 10.04 12.56
C PHE A 137 4.66 8.52 12.77
N THR A 138 4.55 7.74 11.70
CA THR A 138 4.63 6.28 11.74
C THR A 138 5.82 5.74 10.96
N ASN A 139 6.42 4.65 11.44
CA ASN A 139 7.58 4.03 10.77
C ASN A 139 7.19 3.09 9.63
N ALA A 140 5.91 2.75 9.51
CA ALA A 140 5.43 1.87 8.46
C ALA A 140 3.94 2.16 8.17
N TYR A 141 3.57 2.07 6.89
CA TYR A 141 2.23 2.35 6.41
C TYR A 141 1.21 1.27 6.79
N SER A 142 1.59 0.03 6.80
CA SER A 142 0.75 -1.11 7.14
C SER A 142 1.58 -2.25 7.70
N GLN A 143 0.94 -3.19 8.37
CA GLN A 143 1.60 -4.31 9.01
C GLN A 143 0.78 -5.59 8.93
N LYS A 144 1.06 -6.52 9.82
CA LYS A 144 0.49 -7.85 9.95
C LYS A 144 -1.04 -7.81 9.92
N THR A 145 -1.62 -7.92 8.76
CA THR A 145 -3.05 -7.80 8.48
C THR A 145 -3.91 -8.72 9.34
N GLU A 146 -3.47 -9.95 9.54
CA GLU A 146 -4.24 -10.95 10.30
C GLU A 146 -4.34 -10.61 11.79
N THR A 147 -3.28 -10.07 12.38
CA THR A 147 -3.21 -9.81 13.82
C THR A 147 -3.43 -8.35 14.21
N ASN A 148 -3.22 -7.43 13.26
CA ASN A 148 -3.33 -6.00 13.50
C ASN A 148 -3.72 -5.24 12.21
N PRO A 149 -4.93 -5.44 11.68
CA PRO A 149 -5.35 -4.90 10.39
C PRO A 149 -5.39 -3.36 10.37
N PHE A 150 -5.67 -2.74 11.52
CA PHE A 150 -5.79 -1.27 11.64
C PHE A 150 -4.45 -0.57 11.94
N TYR A 151 -3.31 -1.28 11.90
CA TYR A 151 -2.02 -0.64 12.13
C TYR A 151 -1.79 0.52 11.14
N ALA A 152 -1.39 1.68 11.68
CA ALA A 152 -1.19 2.92 10.96
C ALA A 152 -2.41 3.45 10.17
N LYS A 153 -3.60 2.86 10.35
CA LYS A 153 -4.84 3.25 9.68
C LYS A 153 -5.76 4.10 10.54
N ILE A 154 -5.45 4.26 11.82
CA ILE A 154 -6.25 5.07 12.74
C ILE A 154 -5.46 6.32 13.10
N ILE A 155 -6.04 7.48 12.85
CA ILE A 155 -5.42 8.80 12.99
C ILE A 155 -6.12 9.58 14.09
N CYS A 156 -5.35 10.36 14.84
CA CYS A 156 -5.88 11.30 15.83
C CYS A 156 -6.26 12.62 15.16
N GLY A 157 -7.52 13.00 15.22
CA GLY A 157 -8.01 14.28 14.66
C GLY A 157 -7.39 15.52 15.30
N ASN A 158 -6.86 15.42 16.55
CA ASN A 158 -6.23 16.54 17.23
C ASN A 158 -4.74 16.72 16.89
N PHE A 159 -4.01 15.62 16.64
CA PHE A 159 -2.55 15.64 16.49
C PHE A 159 -2.05 15.03 15.17
N GLY A 160 -2.92 14.46 14.35
CA GLY A 160 -2.54 13.78 13.12
C GLY A 160 -1.74 12.48 13.32
N SER A 161 -1.32 12.16 14.56
CA SER A 161 -0.52 10.97 14.83
C SER A 161 -1.36 9.68 14.80
N THR A 162 -0.73 8.56 14.43
CA THR A 162 -1.41 7.27 14.42
C THR A 162 -1.72 6.77 15.83
N TYR A 163 -2.79 5.99 15.93
CA TYR A 163 -3.15 5.26 17.15
C TYR A 163 -2.31 4.00 17.31
N SER A 164 -1.95 3.71 18.55
CA SER A 164 -1.23 2.50 18.95
C SER A 164 -2.17 1.54 19.66
N ARG A 165 -2.03 0.25 19.36
CA ARG A 165 -2.78 -0.84 20.00
C ARG A 165 -2.14 -1.21 21.32
N VAL A 166 -2.90 -1.13 22.41
CA VAL A 166 -2.41 -1.37 23.79
C VAL A 166 -3.26 -2.44 24.46
N LYS A 167 -2.61 -3.42 25.09
CA LYS A 167 -3.27 -4.43 25.90
C LYS A 167 -3.33 -3.94 27.35
N TYR A 168 -4.51 -3.97 27.94
CA TYR A 168 -4.74 -3.70 29.35
C TYR A 168 -5.19 -4.98 30.03
N THR A 169 -4.52 -5.36 31.11
CA THR A 169 -4.96 -6.45 31.97
C THR A 169 -5.79 -5.85 33.13
N MET A 170 -7.06 -6.22 33.19
CA MET A 170 -7.93 -5.81 34.28
C MET A 170 -7.54 -6.53 35.57
N ARG A 171 -7.94 -5.98 36.74
CA ARG A 171 -7.69 -6.62 38.04
C ARG A 171 -8.25 -8.05 38.14
N ALA A 172 -9.29 -8.37 37.37
CA ALA A 172 -9.89 -9.70 37.24
C ALA A 172 -9.14 -10.67 36.34
N GLY A 173 -7.95 -10.30 35.81
CA GLY A 173 -7.16 -11.14 34.91
C GLY A 173 -7.58 -11.09 33.42
N THR A 174 -8.67 -10.41 33.08
CA THR A 174 -9.14 -10.29 31.68
C THR A 174 -8.30 -9.26 30.96
N ALA A 175 -7.73 -9.64 29.80
CA ALA A 175 -7.00 -8.72 28.94
C ALA A 175 -7.96 -8.04 27.94
N ILE A 176 -7.97 -6.72 27.92
CA ILE A 176 -8.73 -5.91 26.95
C ILE A 176 -7.74 -5.19 26.05
N THR A 177 -7.97 -5.25 24.75
CA THR A 177 -7.21 -4.50 23.76
C THR A 177 -7.95 -3.22 23.39
N LYS A 178 -7.26 -2.10 23.49
CA LYS A 178 -7.78 -0.78 23.10
C LYS A 178 -6.75 -0.04 22.26
N TRP A 179 -7.24 0.88 21.45
CA TRP A 179 -6.42 1.80 20.68
C TRP A 179 -6.37 3.15 21.35
N ARG A 180 -5.20 3.78 21.33
CA ARG A 180 -4.99 5.14 21.85
C ARG A 180 -4.08 5.92 20.93
N CYS A 181 -4.22 7.23 20.91
CA CYS A 181 -3.33 8.13 20.18
C CYS A 181 -1.87 7.91 20.61
N GLY A 182 -0.96 7.86 19.64
CA GLY A 182 0.48 7.74 19.89
C GLY A 182 1.05 8.90 20.71
N SER A 183 0.47 10.10 20.58
CA SER A 183 0.81 11.29 21.36
C SER A 183 0.24 11.30 22.78
N CYS A 184 -0.48 10.26 23.22
CA CYS A 184 -0.93 10.12 24.61
C CYS A 184 0.18 9.75 25.60
N ASN A 185 1.41 9.59 25.16
CA ASN A 185 2.54 9.31 26.04
C ASN A 185 2.82 10.52 26.95
N LYS A 186 3.03 10.25 28.23
CA LYS A 186 3.38 11.29 29.20
C LYS A 186 4.78 11.82 28.91
N THR A 187 4.88 13.08 28.57
CA THR A 187 6.14 13.81 28.60
C THR A 187 6.14 14.67 29.86
N ASN A 188 7.14 14.49 30.73
CA ASN A 188 7.23 15.18 32.02
C ASN A 188 5.97 15.04 32.92
N GLY A 189 5.31 13.88 32.91
CA GLY A 189 4.15 13.61 33.76
C GLY A 189 2.80 14.11 33.20
N HIS A 190 2.76 14.89 32.13
CA HIS A 190 1.54 15.40 31.53
C HIS A 190 1.12 14.57 30.30
N LYS A 191 -0.18 14.28 30.18
CA LYS A 191 -0.77 13.74 28.95
C LYS A 191 -0.76 14.84 27.90
N ILE A 192 -0.18 14.55 26.71
CA ILE A 192 -0.19 15.49 25.59
C ILE A 192 -1.55 15.43 24.86
N CYS A 193 -2.14 14.24 24.73
CA CYS A 193 -3.43 14.03 24.06
C CYS A 193 -4.46 13.43 25.02
N SER A 194 -5.65 14.04 25.07
CA SER A 194 -6.81 13.57 25.85
C SER A 194 -7.79 12.72 25.06
N ASN A 195 -7.54 12.53 23.76
CA ASN A 195 -8.46 11.83 22.87
C ASN A 195 -8.78 10.40 23.37
N ARG A 196 -9.96 9.93 23.03
CA ARG A 196 -10.57 8.72 23.58
C ARG A 196 -9.87 7.43 23.15
N TYR A 197 -10.06 6.39 23.96
CA TYR A 197 -9.70 5.02 23.63
C TYR A 197 -10.82 4.38 22.81
N VAL A 198 -10.47 3.62 21.77
CA VAL A 198 -11.41 2.91 20.91
C VAL A 198 -11.05 1.43 20.86
N THR A 199 -12.03 0.56 20.67
CA THR A 199 -11.81 -0.90 20.59
C THR A 199 -11.69 -1.38 19.15
N ASP A 200 -11.09 -2.56 18.93
CA ASP A 200 -11.05 -3.21 17.61
C ASP A 200 -12.47 -3.40 17.05
N GLU A 201 -13.42 -3.79 17.90
CA GLU A 201 -14.80 -4.07 17.50
C GLU A 201 -15.54 -2.82 17.00
N THR A 202 -15.24 -1.67 17.58
CA THR A 202 -15.81 -0.38 17.10
C THR A 202 -15.36 -0.08 15.68
N PHE A 203 -14.06 -0.25 15.38
CA PHE A 203 -13.53 -0.01 14.04
C PHE A 203 -14.04 -1.02 13.00
N LYS A 204 -14.14 -2.30 13.39
CA LYS A 204 -14.70 -3.34 12.51
C LYS A 204 -16.14 -3.06 12.16
N LYS A 205 -16.96 -2.71 13.16
CA LYS A 205 -18.37 -2.35 12.93
C LYS A 205 -18.50 -1.12 12.03
N LEU A 206 -17.71 -0.07 12.30
CA LEU A 206 -17.69 1.14 11.47
C LEU A 206 -17.39 0.78 10.01
N PHE A 207 -16.33 -0.01 9.77
CA PHE A 207 -15.96 -0.40 8.41
C PHE A 207 -17.11 -1.19 7.71
N VAL A 208 -17.66 -2.21 8.37
CA VAL A 208 -18.74 -3.02 7.78
C VAL A 208 -19.97 -2.17 7.46
N MET A 209 -20.38 -1.29 8.37
CA MET A 209 -21.53 -0.39 8.15
C MET A 209 -21.27 0.56 6.98
N SER A 210 -20.15 1.26 6.97
CA SER A 210 -19.83 2.24 5.93
C SER A 210 -19.63 1.58 4.56
N TRP A 211 -18.97 0.40 4.53
CA TRP A 211 -18.81 -0.35 3.30
C TRP A 211 -20.16 -0.80 2.71
N ASN A 212 -21.04 -1.36 3.55
CA ASN A 212 -22.36 -1.81 3.10
C ASN A 212 -23.21 -0.62 2.62
N GLU A 213 -23.07 0.55 3.22
CA GLU A 213 -23.72 1.77 2.75
C GLU A 213 -23.25 2.18 1.34
N ILE A 214 -21.92 2.08 1.05
CA ILE A 214 -21.41 2.29 -0.32
C ILE A 214 -22.05 1.29 -1.28
N VAL A 215 -22.07 0.00 -0.90
CA VAL A 215 -22.60 -1.07 -1.75
C VAL A 215 -24.11 -0.91 -2.00
N GLU A 216 -24.88 -0.56 -0.99
CA GLU A 216 -26.35 -0.40 -1.12
C GLU A 216 -26.73 0.86 -1.91
N LYS A 217 -25.92 1.93 -1.78
CA LYS A 217 -26.19 3.24 -2.41
C LYS A 217 -25.24 3.52 -3.58
N GLN A 218 -24.73 2.50 -4.27
CA GLN A 218 -23.78 2.66 -5.38
C GLN A 218 -24.21 3.70 -6.43
N THR A 219 -25.51 3.80 -6.69
CA THR A 219 -26.05 4.77 -7.65
C THR A 219 -25.75 6.22 -7.27
N ASN A 220 -25.64 6.52 -5.97
CA ASN A 220 -25.37 7.88 -5.50
C ASN A 220 -23.89 8.27 -5.72
N TYR A 221 -23.00 7.29 -5.84
CA TYR A 221 -21.56 7.51 -6.02
C TYR A 221 -21.11 7.42 -7.47
N GLN A 222 -22.00 7.04 -8.40
CA GLN A 222 -21.63 6.83 -9.81
C GLN A 222 -21.05 8.08 -10.47
N GLU A 223 -21.60 9.26 -10.19
CA GLU A 223 -21.11 10.52 -10.77
C GLU A 223 -19.68 10.81 -10.27
N SER A 224 -19.45 10.81 -8.96
CA SER A 224 -18.11 11.05 -8.38
C SER A 224 -17.10 10.00 -8.83
N TRP A 225 -17.49 8.72 -8.91
CA TRP A 225 -16.61 7.68 -9.43
C TRP A 225 -16.24 7.89 -10.89
N GLN A 226 -17.18 8.33 -11.73
CA GLN A 226 -16.90 8.65 -13.12
C GLN A 226 -15.97 9.86 -13.26
N ASP A 227 -16.12 10.87 -12.40
CA ASP A 227 -15.26 12.04 -12.38
C ASP A 227 -13.84 11.67 -11.93
N ASN A 228 -13.69 10.83 -10.88
CA ASN A 228 -12.41 10.30 -10.45
C ASN A 228 -11.72 9.48 -11.57
N ILE A 229 -12.48 8.66 -12.31
CA ILE A 229 -11.95 7.85 -13.42
C ILE A 229 -11.49 8.72 -14.60
N LYS A 230 -12.14 9.84 -14.86
CA LYS A 230 -11.78 10.79 -15.93
C LYS A 230 -10.69 11.77 -15.52
N GLY A 231 -10.46 11.94 -14.22
CA GLY A 231 -9.48 12.86 -13.66
C GLY A 231 -8.03 12.50 -14.02
N ASP A 232 -7.11 13.42 -13.77
CA ASP A 232 -5.69 13.27 -14.11
C ASP A 232 -4.90 12.45 -13.05
N ASP A 233 -5.46 12.28 -11.84
CA ASP A 233 -4.82 11.49 -10.79
C ASP A 233 -4.91 9.98 -11.09
N VAL A 234 -3.78 9.43 -11.51
CA VAL A 234 -3.65 8.02 -11.90
C VAL A 234 -3.95 7.08 -10.73
N LEU A 235 -3.50 7.45 -9.52
CA LEU A 235 -3.71 6.62 -8.34
C LEU A 235 -5.19 6.63 -7.91
N LEU A 236 -5.81 7.81 -7.83
CA LEU A 236 -7.23 7.94 -7.52
C LEU A 236 -8.09 7.17 -8.52
N ARG A 237 -7.78 7.29 -9.81
CA ARG A 237 -8.44 6.54 -10.89
C ARG A 237 -8.34 5.03 -10.69
N TYR A 238 -7.14 4.51 -10.40
CA TYR A 238 -6.94 3.09 -10.15
C TYR A 238 -7.70 2.62 -8.92
N LYS A 239 -7.58 3.37 -7.81
CA LYS A 239 -8.24 3.05 -6.54
C LYS A 239 -9.77 3.10 -6.64
N THR A 240 -10.32 4.08 -7.35
CA THR A 240 -11.77 4.16 -7.62
C THR A 240 -12.25 2.94 -8.42
N LYS A 241 -11.55 2.54 -9.48
CA LYS A 241 -11.85 1.30 -10.22
C LYS A 241 -11.83 0.07 -9.31
N LEU A 242 -10.88 0.00 -8.37
CA LEU A 242 -10.80 -1.09 -7.39
C LEU A 242 -11.98 -1.08 -6.41
N VAL A 243 -12.35 0.08 -5.86
CA VAL A 243 -13.53 0.24 -4.99
C VAL A 243 -14.79 -0.21 -5.72
N MET A 244 -15.01 0.25 -6.95
CA MET A 244 -16.16 -0.16 -7.78
C MET A 244 -16.19 -1.67 -8.02
N LYS A 245 -15.06 -2.27 -8.34
CA LYS A 245 -14.93 -3.72 -8.54
C LYS A 245 -15.30 -4.50 -7.27
N GLN A 246 -14.85 -4.04 -6.11
CA GLN A 246 -15.15 -4.66 -4.83
C GLN A 246 -16.63 -4.46 -4.44
N ALA A 247 -17.19 -3.27 -4.68
CA ALA A 247 -18.59 -2.98 -4.41
C ALA A 247 -19.55 -3.83 -5.26
N ALA A 248 -19.15 -4.18 -6.48
CA ALA A 248 -19.92 -5.08 -7.35
C ALA A 248 -20.04 -6.52 -6.79
N ALA A 249 -19.15 -6.93 -5.88
CA ALA A 249 -19.25 -8.24 -5.21
C ALA A 249 -20.37 -8.31 -4.14
N GLY A 250 -20.91 -7.16 -3.75
CA GLY A 250 -22.03 -7.06 -2.81
C GLY A 250 -21.62 -6.78 -1.35
N PRO A 251 -22.63 -6.69 -0.45
CA PRO A 251 -22.41 -6.35 0.95
C PRO A 251 -21.74 -7.49 1.73
N ILE A 252 -21.05 -7.13 2.81
CA ILE A 252 -20.37 -8.09 3.70
C ILE A 252 -21.12 -8.22 5.03
N LYS A 253 -21.09 -9.43 5.60
CA LYS A 253 -21.69 -9.71 6.93
C LYS A 253 -20.71 -9.54 8.06
N GLU A 254 -19.45 -9.84 7.80
CA GLU A 254 -18.36 -9.83 8.77
C GLU A 254 -17.20 -8.99 8.26
N PHE A 255 -16.34 -8.54 9.16
CA PHE A 255 -15.16 -7.76 8.84
C PHE A 255 -14.17 -8.60 8.03
N ASP A 256 -13.82 -8.10 6.84
CA ASP A 256 -12.78 -8.65 5.96
C ASP A 256 -11.56 -7.72 5.96
N PRO A 257 -10.41 -8.15 6.51
CA PRO A 257 -9.21 -7.33 6.56
C PRO A 257 -8.57 -7.12 5.18
N GLU A 258 -8.72 -8.03 4.23
CA GLU A 258 -8.17 -7.87 2.87
C GLU A 258 -8.97 -6.85 2.08
N LEU A 259 -10.29 -6.93 2.14
CA LEU A 259 -11.17 -5.93 1.57
C LEU A 259 -10.90 -4.54 2.17
N MET A 260 -10.81 -4.45 3.50
CA MET A 260 -10.50 -3.19 4.17
C MET A 260 -9.20 -2.58 3.67
N MET A 261 -8.13 -3.36 3.52
CA MET A 261 -6.87 -2.85 2.98
C MET A 261 -6.99 -2.35 1.55
N ALA A 262 -7.81 -3.00 0.74
CA ALA A 262 -7.99 -2.66 -0.66
C ALA A 262 -8.75 -1.35 -0.86
N VAL A 263 -9.70 -1.03 0.03
CA VAL A 263 -10.68 0.05 -0.20
C VAL A 263 -10.59 1.20 0.81
N MET A 264 -10.11 0.97 2.05
CA MET A 264 -10.09 1.97 3.12
C MET A 264 -8.75 2.69 3.20
N ASP A 265 -8.78 4.02 3.19
CA ASP A 265 -7.58 4.83 3.43
C ASP A 265 -7.25 4.91 4.92
N HIS A 266 -8.11 5.55 5.72
CA HIS A 266 -7.91 5.66 7.18
C HIS A 266 -9.22 5.93 7.94
N ILE A 267 -9.13 5.86 9.27
CA ILE A 267 -10.18 6.31 10.19
C ILE A 267 -9.60 7.42 11.07
N THR A 268 -10.30 8.55 11.16
CA THR A 268 -9.96 9.65 12.07
C THR A 268 -10.82 9.58 13.33
N VAL A 269 -10.18 9.69 14.49
CA VAL A 269 -10.84 9.71 15.80
C VAL A 269 -10.81 11.13 16.34
N TYR A 270 -11.98 11.74 16.57
CA TYR A 270 -12.13 13.08 17.13
C TYR A 270 -12.38 13.04 18.63
N GLU A 271 -12.06 14.14 19.32
CA GLU A 271 -12.19 14.28 20.78
C GLU A 271 -13.67 14.27 21.23
N ASP A 272 -14.55 14.81 20.41
CA ASP A 272 -16.01 14.84 20.63
C ASP A 272 -16.68 13.47 20.48
N GLY A 273 -15.93 12.43 20.13
CA GLY A 273 -16.41 11.07 19.96
C GLY A 273 -16.79 10.69 18.55
N ARG A 274 -16.74 11.60 17.57
CA ARG A 274 -16.94 11.26 16.17
C ARG A 274 -15.82 10.40 15.65
N LEU A 275 -16.19 9.45 14.80
CA LEU A 275 -15.28 8.65 13.97
C LEU A 275 -15.59 8.94 12.52
N GLN A 276 -14.56 9.35 11.77
CA GLN A 276 -14.67 9.55 10.33
C GLN A 276 -13.86 8.45 9.62
N ILE A 277 -14.50 7.71 8.73
CA ILE A 277 -13.84 6.74 7.86
C ILE A 277 -13.73 7.30 6.45
N ARG A 278 -12.55 7.22 5.85
CA ARG A 278 -12.28 7.63 4.47
C ARG A 278 -11.88 6.43 3.63
N PHE A 279 -12.47 6.33 2.45
CA PHE A 279 -12.15 5.33 1.44
C PHE A 279 -11.21 5.91 0.37
N TYR A 280 -10.59 5.04 -0.42
CA TYR A 280 -9.63 5.49 -1.45
C TYR A 280 -10.26 6.21 -2.65
N ASP A 281 -11.56 6.08 -2.85
CA ASP A 281 -12.36 6.82 -3.83
C ASP A 281 -12.82 8.19 -3.31
N GLU A 282 -12.27 8.61 -2.16
CA GLU A 282 -12.57 9.84 -1.42
C GLU A 282 -13.95 9.87 -0.75
N THR A 283 -14.72 8.77 -0.78
CA THR A 283 -15.96 8.67 -0.01
C THR A 283 -15.67 8.70 1.50
N GLU A 284 -16.43 9.49 2.25
CA GLU A 284 -16.28 9.65 3.69
C GLU A 284 -17.61 9.43 4.43
N PHE A 285 -17.53 8.80 5.60
CA PHE A 285 -18.65 8.67 6.52
C PHE A 285 -18.25 9.14 7.92
N GLU A 286 -19.17 9.85 8.57
CA GLU A 286 -19.03 10.23 9.97
C GLU A 286 -20.07 9.50 10.81
N VAL A 287 -19.62 8.94 11.93
CA VAL A 287 -20.48 8.27 12.90
C VAL A 287 -20.15 8.81 14.28
N ALA A 288 -21.18 9.34 14.97
CA ALA A 288 -21.05 9.66 16.39
C ALA A 288 -21.09 8.36 17.20
N THR A 289 -20.10 8.15 18.07
CA THR A 289 -20.12 7.03 19.02
C THR A 289 -20.56 7.55 20.39
N GLU A 290 -21.59 6.95 20.93
CA GLU A 290 -22.07 7.20 22.31
C GLU A 290 -21.00 6.93 23.37
#